data_03a1b9102da413a1c9b31ee42a691968
#
_entry.id   03a1b9102da413a1c9b31ee42a691968
#
_cell.length_a   1.000
_cell.length_b   1.000
_cell.length_c   1.000
_cell.angle_alpha   90.00
_cell.angle_beta   90.00
_cell.angle_gamma   90.00
#
_symmetry.space_group_name_H-M   'P 1'
#
loop_
_entity.id
_entity.type
_entity.pdbx_description
1 polymer ?
#
loop_
_entity_poly.entity_id
_entity_poly.type
_entity_poly.pdbx_seq_one_letter_code
_entity_poly.pdbx_strand_id
1 'polypeptide(L)'
;MNLRPKYKLYPTLLDKFTQYLRVDEQVESFWNIDAETGEYKKSPEQIEEELKQSLLDAINRVPFESEASDKGTAFNAIIDCYIHKKKHIPNEREPYTIIGDKETNIIQVDFPATDISPERHFLFDRIWCIEQSEYFANALSQVLVSAILPTCYGEVELYGYIDELIRDVVYDIKSTSNYQFGKYEHGWQRHVYPYCLIASGQMDNIKAFEYTAFHLKGGTSRNPLITGVRYPEYYTYNHEQTVKLLTAHVERFIEFIEENREYIIDKKIFGL
;
A
#
# COMPACT_ATOMS: atom_id res chain seq x y z
N MET A 1 23.87 1.11 24.61
CA MET A 1 22.82 2.15 24.50
C MET A 1 21.95 1.81 23.30
N ASN A 2 20.72 1.38 23.51
CA ASN A 2 19.78 1.29 22.37
C ASN A 2 19.40 2.73 22.01
N LEU A 3 20.09 3.30 21.04
CA LEU A 3 19.70 4.56 20.44
C LEU A 3 18.34 4.32 19.77
N ARG A 4 17.32 5.05 20.17
CA ARG A 4 16.03 5.01 19.48
C ARG A 4 16.25 5.57 18.07
N PRO A 5 15.65 4.96 17.03
CA PRO A 5 15.75 5.51 15.69
C PRO A 5 15.21 6.94 15.66
N LYS A 6 15.88 7.81 14.93
CA LYS A 6 15.52 9.23 14.85
C LYS A 6 14.26 9.46 14.03
N TYR A 7 13.99 8.58 13.07
CA TYR A 7 12.81 8.62 12.21
C TYR A 7 12.22 7.22 12.03
N LYS A 8 10.91 7.16 11.76
CA LYS A 8 10.17 5.95 11.44
C LYS A 8 9.38 6.16 10.17
N LEU A 9 9.70 5.38 9.14
CA LEU A 9 9.12 5.51 7.81
C LEU A 9 8.57 4.17 7.31
N TYR A 10 7.52 4.23 6.51
CA TYR A 10 6.93 3.07 5.86
C TYR A 10 6.70 3.34 4.36
N PRO A 11 6.58 2.30 3.52
CA PRO A 11 6.60 2.46 2.06
C PRO A 11 5.61 3.48 1.51
N THR A 12 4.38 3.52 2.01
CA THR A 12 3.35 4.45 1.51
C THR A 12 3.75 5.92 1.68
N LEU A 13 4.50 6.27 2.74
CA LEU A 13 5.02 7.64 2.88
C LEU A 13 6.09 7.93 1.82
N LEU A 14 6.95 6.95 1.52
CA LEU A 14 7.96 7.09 0.47
C LEU A 14 7.30 7.21 -0.92
N ASP A 15 6.20 6.47 -1.16
CA ASP A 15 5.40 6.59 -2.38
C ASP A 15 4.77 7.98 -2.51
N LYS A 16 4.20 8.51 -1.42
CA LYS A 16 3.63 9.87 -1.37
C LYS A 16 4.70 10.95 -1.61
N PHE A 17 5.87 10.78 -1.02
CA PHE A 17 6.99 11.69 -1.27
C PHE A 17 7.47 11.62 -2.73
N THR A 18 7.50 10.43 -3.33
CA THR A 18 7.79 10.28 -4.77
C THR A 18 6.77 11.03 -5.63
N GLN A 19 5.48 10.95 -5.29
CA GLN A 19 4.43 11.70 -6.00
C GLN A 19 4.64 13.22 -5.89
N TYR A 20 5.02 13.71 -4.72
CA TYR A 20 5.37 15.12 -4.51
C TYR A 20 6.60 15.54 -5.34
N LEU A 21 7.64 14.71 -5.42
CA LEU A 21 8.83 15.00 -6.22
C LEU A 21 8.57 14.99 -7.74
N ARG A 22 7.44 14.44 -8.18
CA ARG A 22 7.04 14.32 -9.59
C ARG A 22 5.90 15.28 -9.95
N VAL A 23 5.89 16.47 -9.35
CA VAL A 23 4.88 17.50 -9.61
C VAL A 23 4.75 17.82 -11.11
N ASP A 24 5.86 17.91 -11.84
CA ASP A 24 5.87 18.20 -13.28
C ASP A 24 5.06 17.17 -14.08
N GLU A 25 5.17 15.89 -13.74
CA GLU A 25 4.38 14.82 -14.40
C GLU A 25 2.87 14.96 -14.14
N GLN A 26 2.48 15.51 -12.98
CA GLN A 26 1.07 15.78 -12.66
C GLN A 26 0.58 17.02 -13.40
N VAL A 27 1.41 18.06 -13.52
CA VAL A 27 1.09 19.28 -14.28
C VAL A 27 0.86 18.95 -15.74
N GLU A 28 1.75 18.14 -16.34
CA GLU A 28 1.68 17.76 -17.76
C GLU A 28 0.70 16.59 -18.02
N SER A 29 0.04 16.07 -16.98
CA SER A 29 -0.87 14.96 -17.12
C SER A 29 -2.08 15.32 -17.98
N PHE A 30 -2.55 14.39 -18.80
CA PHE A 30 -3.79 14.53 -19.61
C PHE A 30 -5.00 14.98 -18.79
N TRP A 31 -5.10 14.59 -17.52
CA TRP A 31 -6.18 14.95 -16.62
C TRP A 31 -6.18 16.42 -16.24
N ASN A 32 -5.02 17.06 -16.25
CA ASN A 32 -4.87 18.50 -15.95
C ASN A 32 -5.09 19.37 -17.18
N ILE A 33 -5.22 18.80 -18.37
CA ILE A 33 -5.47 19.55 -19.60
C ILE A 33 -6.98 19.54 -19.88
N ASP A 34 -7.55 20.70 -20.11
CA ASP A 34 -8.93 20.84 -20.56
C ASP A 34 -9.02 20.39 -22.02
N ALA A 35 -9.93 19.45 -22.32
CA ALA A 35 -10.02 18.83 -23.63
C ALA A 35 -10.58 19.76 -24.71
N GLU A 36 -11.29 20.85 -24.30
CA GLU A 36 -11.91 21.81 -25.22
C GLU A 36 -10.99 22.99 -25.51
N THR A 37 -10.33 23.50 -24.45
CA THR A 37 -9.50 24.72 -24.55
C THR A 37 -8.02 24.43 -24.71
N GLY A 38 -7.55 23.24 -24.32
CA GLY A 38 -6.12 22.89 -24.27
C GLY A 38 -5.35 23.58 -23.14
N GLU A 39 -6.04 24.29 -22.25
CA GLU A 39 -5.44 24.98 -21.11
C GLU A 39 -5.32 24.06 -19.88
N TYR A 40 -4.42 24.39 -18.96
CA TYR A 40 -4.32 23.69 -17.69
C TYR A 40 -5.51 24.02 -16.78
N LYS A 41 -6.13 23.00 -16.20
CA LYS A 41 -7.22 23.12 -15.22
C LYS A 41 -6.73 23.67 -13.88
N LYS A 42 -5.48 23.31 -13.51
CA LYS A 42 -4.81 23.77 -12.29
C LYS A 42 -3.41 24.27 -12.65
N SER A 43 -2.98 25.35 -12.00
CA SER A 43 -1.61 25.82 -12.17
C SER A 43 -0.60 24.88 -11.53
N PRO A 44 0.69 24.94 -11.93
CA PRO A 44 1.77 24.18 -11.28
C PRO A 44 1.81 24.39 -9.77
N GLU A 45 1.65 25.60 -9.30
CA GLU A 45 1.69 25.97 -7.87
C GLU A 45 0.51 25.35 -7.10
N GLN A 46 -0.67 25.28 -7.73
CA GLN A 46 -1.85 24.62 -7.12
C GLN A 46 -1.63 23.12 -6.97
N ILE A 47 -1.05 22.47 -7.98
CA ILE A 47 -0.76 21.03 -7.93
C ILE A 47 0.33 20.73 -6.89
N GLU A 48 1.39 21.56 -6.85
CA GLU A 48 2.47 21.40 -5.86
C GLU A 48 1.93 21.51 -4.44
N GLU A 49 1.09 22.53 -4.16
CA GLU A 49 0.49 22.71 -2.83
C GLU A 49 -0.45 21.56 -2.46
N GLU A 50 -1.26 21.05 -3.38
CA GLU A 50 -2.12 19.89 -3.15
C GLU A 50 -1.31 18.63 -2.85
N LEU A 51 -0.21 18.38 -3.57
CA LEU A 51 0.66 17.23 -3.33
C LEU A 51 1.39 17.36 -2.00
N LYS A 52 1.88 18.56 -1.67
CA LYS A 52 2.49 18.88 -0.39
C LYS A 52 1.52 18.63 0.76
N GLN A 53 0.29 19.15 0.66
CA GLN A 53 -0.73 18.95 1.69
C GLN A 53 -1.09 17.46 1.82
N SER A 54 -1.27 16.74 0.71
CA SER A 54 -1.53 15.29 0.72
C SER A 54 -0.40 14.49 1.38
N LEU A 55 0.85 14.92 1.23
CA LEU A 55 1.99 14.30 1.90
C LEU A 55 2.00 14.62 3.40
N LEU A 56 1.75 15.86 3.79
CA LEU A 56 1.63 16.27 5.19
C LEU A 56 0.47 15.57 5.90
N ASP A 57 -0.67 15.41 5.23
CA ASP A 57 -1.80 14.65 5.76
C ASP A 57 -1.43 13.18 5.98
N ALA A 58 -0.69 12.56 5.06
CA ALA A 58 -0.21 11.20 5.23
C ALA A 58 0.80 11.06 6.39
N ILE A 59 1.71 12.02 6.55
CA ILE A 59 2.66 12.08 7.68
C ILE A 59 1.89 12.22 9.00
N ASN A 60 0.88 13.09 9.03
CA ASN A 60 0.03 13.34 10.20
C ASN A 60 -1.04 12.28 10.43
N ARG A 61 -1.12 11.27 9.55
CA ARG A 61 -2.10 10.17 9.59
C ARG A 61 -3.54 10.67 9.65
N VAL A 62 -3.81 11.75 8.89
CA VAL A 62 -5.17 12.26 8.74
C VAL A 62 -6.05 11.16 8.12
N PRO A 63 -7.12 10.75 8.81
CA PRO A 63 -8.02 9.73 8.27
C PRO A 63 -8.66 10.19 6.96
N PHE A 64 -8.78 9.29 6.01
CA PHE A 64 -9.48 9.56 4.76
C PHE A 64 -10.44 8.41 4.43
N GLU A 65 -11.53 8.76 3.76
CA GLU A 65 -12.51 7.79 3.29
C GLU A 65 -12.14 7.29 1.90
N SER A 66 -12.25 5.98 1.66
CA SER A 66 -12.04 5.39 0.35
C SER A 66 -12.74 4.04 0.19
N GLU A 67 -13.82 4.01 -0.60
CA GLU A 67 -14.48 2.75 -0.99
C GLU A 67 -13.51 1.79 -1.69
N ALA A 68 -12.60 2.33 -2.51
CA ALA A 68 -11.59 1.51 -3.19
C ALA A 68 -10.62 0.85 -2.20
N SER A 69 -10.23 1.58 -1.13
CA SER A 69 -9.39 1.03 -0.06
C SER A 69 -10.11 -0.06 0.72
N ASP A 70 -11.35 0.16 1.12
CA ASP A 70 -12.15 -0.83 1.86
C ASP A 70 -12.39 -2.09 1.02
N LYS A 71 -12.65 -1.93 -0.28
CA LYS A 71 -12.77 -3.05 -1.22
C LYS A 71 -11.48 -3.86 -1.32
N GLY A 72 -10.33 -3.19 -1.35
CA GLY A 72 -9.01 -3.82 -1.34
C GLY A 72 -8.76 -4.58 -0.03
N THR A 73 -9.02 -3.94 1.10
CA THR A 73 -8.93 -4.54 2.44
C THR A 73 -9.81 -5.78 2.56
N ALA A 74 -11.07 -5.69 2.10
CA ALA A 74 -11.99 -6.82 2.06
C ALA A 74 -11.43 -8.00 1.27
N PHE A 75 -10.89 -7.72 0.08
CA PHE A 75 -10.33 -8.77 -0.78
C PHE A 75 -9.12 -9.44 -0.13
N ASN A 76 -8.15 -8.67 0.38
CA ASN A 76 -6.97 -9.22 1.06
C ASN A 76 -7.38 -10.07 2.27
N ALA A 77 -8.31 -9.61 3.10
CA ALA A 77 -8.78 -10.35 4.25
C ALA A 77 -9.48 -11.68 3.86
N ILE A 78 -10.20 -11.72 2.74
CA ILE A 78 -10.77 -12.96 2.20
C ILE A 78 -9.65 -13.94 1.81
N ILE A 79 -8.62 -13.46 1.10
CA ILE A 79 -7.46 -14.27 0.71
C ILE A 79 -6.78 -14.86 1.94
N ASP A 80 -6.47 -14.05 2.96
CA ASP A 80 -5.86 -14.47 4.23
C ASP A 80 -6.71 -15.56 4.94
N CYS A 81 -8.04 -15.36 4.97
CA CYS A 81 -8.95 -16.34 5.55
C CYS A 81 -8.85 -17.73 4.88
N TYR A 82 -8.73 -17.77 3.56
CA TYR A 82 -8.62 -19.04 2.83
C TYR A 82 -7.23 -19.67 2.96
N ILE A 83 -6.15 -18.89 2.88
CA ILE A 83 -4.78 -19.39 3.06
C ILE A 83 -4.64 -20.04 4.43
N HIS A 84 -5.09 -19.35 5.48
CA HIS A 84 -4.94 -19.84 6.86
C HIS A 84 -6.07 -20.75 7.32
N LYS A 85 -7.09 -20.98 6.50
CA LYS A 85 -8.30 -21.75 6.85
C LYS A 85 -8.94 -21.26 8.16
N LYS A 86 -8.94 -19.95 8.36
CA LYS A 86 -9.46 -19.29 9.56
C LYS A 86 -10.62 -18.36 9.19
N LYS A 87 -11.52 -18.15 10.15
CA LYS A 87 -12.56 -17.14 10.02
C LYS A 87 -11.99 -15.79 10.47
N HIS A 88 -12.37 -14.72 9.79
CA HIS A 88 -12.16 -13.38 10.29
C HIS A 88 -12.97 -13.15 11.57
N ILE A 89 -12.33 -12.54 12.57
CA ILE A 89 -12.97 -12.13 13.82
C ILE A 89 -12.84 -10.62 13.91
N PRO A 90 -13.94 -9.86 13.82
CA PRO A 90 -13.92 -8.41 13.90
C PRO A 90 -13.23 -7.91 15.19
N ASN A 91 -12.46 -6.84 15.07
CA ASN A 91 -11.78 -6.19 16.17
C ASN A 91 -11.74 -4.67 15.96
N GLU A 92 -11.18 -3.89 16.89
CA GLU A 92 -11.12 -2.43 16.80
C GLU A 92 -10.39 -1.89 15.56
N ARG A 93 -9.42 -2.64 15.01
CA ARG A 93 -8.64 -2.23 13.81
C ARG A 93 -9.29 -2.72 12.53
N GLU A 94 -9.99 -3.83 12.61
CA GLU A 94 -10.62 -4.53 11.49
C GLU A 94 -12.09 -4.84 11.87
N PRO A 95 -12.94 -3.78 11.95
CA PRO A 95 -14.30 -3.92 12.48
C PRO A 95 -15.29 -4.57 11.52
N TYR A 96 -14.86 -4.88 10.28
CA TYR A 96 -15.71 -5.50 9.28
C TYR A 96 -16.00 -6.98 9.56
N THR A 97 -17.08 -7.49 8.98
CA THR A 97 -17.45 -8.91 9.05
C THR A 97 -17.27 -9.58 7.69
N ILE A 98 -16.92 -10.88 7.68
CA ILE A 98 -16.82 -11.70 6.48
C ILE A 98 -17.73 -12.92 6.63
N ILE A 99 -18.73 -13.04 5.76
CA ILE A 99 -19.71 -14.11 5.76
C ILE A 99 -19.69 -14.81 4.40
N GLY A 100 -19.27 -16.08 4.38
CA GLY A 100 -19.28 -16.90 3.18
C GLY A 100 -20.47 -17.84 3.14
N ASP A 101 -21.24 -17.81 2.05
CA ASP A 101 -22.34 -18.72 1.78
C ASP A 101 -21.99 -19.67 0.63
N LYS A 102 -22.12 -20.98 0.89
CA LYS A 102 -21.83 -22.03 -0.10
C LYS A 102 -22.98 -22.26 -1.07
N GLU A 103 -24.20 -21.99 -0.67
CA GLU A 103 -25.41 -22.21 -1.48
C GLU A 103 -25.53 -21.14 -2.56
N THR A 104 -25.33 -19.89 -2.19
CA THR A 104 -25.35 -18.75 -3.12
C THR A 104 -24.02 -18.52 -3.83
N ASN A 105 -22.93 -19.16 -3.38
CA ASN A 105 -21.57 -18.94 -3.86
C ASN A 105 -21.07 -17.50 -3.69
N ILE A 106 -21.50 -16.82 -2.62
CA ILE A 106 -21.17 -15.42 -2.32
C ILE A 106 -20.36 -15.34 -1.03
N ILE A 107 -19.42 -14.40 -0.99
CA ILE A 107 -18.79 -13.87 0.22
C ILE A 107 -19.25 -12.44 0.38
N GLN A 108 -19.93 -12.14 1.46
CA GLN A 108 -20.31 -10.79 1.85
C GLN A 108 -19.31 -10.24 2.87
N VAL A 109 -18.86 -9.01 2.64
CA VAL A 109 -18.03 -8.25 3.58
C VAL A 109 -18.74 -6.95 3.92
N ASP A 110 -18.97 -6.72 5.21
CA ASP A 110 -19.71 -5.57 5.71
C ASP A 110 -18.80 -4.70 6.57
N PHE A 111 -18.60 -3.46 6.16
CA PHE A 111 -17.92 -2.42 6.92
C PHE A 111 -18.96 -1.58 7.65
N PRO A 112 -18.87 -1.44 8.99
CA PRO A 112 -19.76 -0.56 9.72
C PRO A 112 -19.51 0.91 9.37
N ALA A 113 -20.53 1.74 9.52
CA ALA A 113 -20.35 3.19 9.43
C ALA A 113 -19.41 3.68 10.54
N THR A 114 -18.63 4.71 10.20
CA THR A 114 -17.76 5.44 11.13
C THR A 114 -18.05 6.93 11.06
N ASP A 115 -17.36 7.76 11.86
CA ASP A 115 -17.51 9.22 11.81
C ASP A 115 -17.12 9.83 10.44
N ILE A 116 -16.30 9.12 9.65
CA ILE A 116 -15.76 9.60 8.36
C ILE A 116 -16.18 8.75 7.17
N SER A 117 -16.85 7.61 7.36
CA SER A 117 -17.19 6.67 6.29
C SER A 117 -18.60 6.13 6.48
N PRO A 118 -19.44 6.06 5.42
CA PRO A 118 -20.71 5.37 5.47
C PRO A 118 -20.53 3.85 5.61
N GLU A 119 -21.58 3.15 5.99
CA GLU A 119 -21.62 1.71 5.91
C GLU A 119 -21.41 1.24 4.46
N ARG A 120 -20.64 0.14 4.28
CA ARG A 120 -20.34 -0.43 2.96
C ARG A 120 -20.49 -1.93 2.95
N HIS A 121 -21.01 -2.44 1.84
CA HIS A 121 -21.22 -3.85 1.59
C HIS A 121 -20.57 -4.28 0.29
N PHE A 122 -19.73 -5.32 0.34
CA PHE A 122 -19.08 -5.88 -0.83
C PHE A 122 -19.45 -7.35 -0.98
N LEU A 123 -19.84 -7.74 -2.21
CA LEU A 123 -20.15 -9.12 -2.54
C LEU A 123 -19.12 -9.67 -3.50
N PHE A 124 -18.37 -10.70 -3.08
CA PHE A 124 -17.37 -11.36 -3.89
C PHE A 124 -17.84 -12.75 -4.34
N ASP A 125 -17.45 -13.15 -5.56
CA ASP A 125 -17.62 -14.53 -6.01
C ASP A 125 -16.70 -15.45 -5.21
N ARG A 126 -17.31 -16.40 -4.52
CA ARG A 126 -16.61 -17.27 -3.58
C ARG A 126 -15.65 -18.22 -4.29
N ILE A 127 -16.05 -18.80 -5.43
CA ILE A 127 -15.19 -19.73 -6.18
C ILE A 127 -13.98 -18.99 -6.71
N TRP A 128 -14.19 -17.82 -7.30
CA TRP A 128 -13.10 -16.97 -7.77
C TRP A 128 -12.12 -16.60 -6.65
N CYS A 129 -12.61 -16.21 -5.47
CA CYS A 129 -11.73 -15.91 -4.32
C CYS A 129 -10.91 -17.13 -3.88
N ILE A 130 -11.50 -18.32 -3.87
CA ILE A 130 -10.79 -19.57 -3.55
C ILE A 130 -9.66 -19.81 -4.57
N GLU A 131 -9.95 -19.71 -5.87
CA GLU A 131 -8.96 -19.87 -6.94
C GLU A 131 -7.80 -18.87 -6.81
N GLN A 132 -8.10 -17.61 -6.41
CA GLN A 132 -7.04 -16.63 -6.21
C GLN A 132 -6.22 -16.94 -4.95
N SER A 133 -6.83 -17.43 -3.88
CA SER A 133 -6.11 -17.81 -2.66
C SER A 133 -5.16 -19.00 -2.86
N GLU A 134 -5.47 -19.91 -3.78
CA GLU A 134 -4.59 -21.03 -4.14
C GLU A 134 -3.24 -20.59 -4.73
N TYR A 135 -3.19 -19.41 -5.35
CA TYR A 135 -1.95 -18.82 -5.85
C TYR A 135 -0.97 -18.52 -4.72
N PHE A 136 -1.47 -18.16 -3.56
CA PHE A 136 -0.69 -17.87 -2.36
C PHE A 136 -0.63 -19.05 -1.38
N ALA A 137 -0.87 -20.27 -1.85
CA ALA A 137 -0.86 -21.44 -0.99
C ALA A 137 0.47 -21.58 -0.22
N ASN A 138 0.37 -21.79 1.10
CA ASN A 138 1.49 -21.87 2.04
C ASN A 138 2.25 -20.55 2.28
N ALA A 139 1.69 -19.40 1.93
CA ALA A 139 2.26 -18.12 2.28
C ALA A 139 2.21 -17.88 3.80
N LEU A 140 3.15 -17.08 4.27
CA LEU A 140 3.05 -16.39 5.56
C LEU A 140 2.41 -15.03 5.26
N SER A 141 1.21 -14.80 5.78
CA SER A 141 0.47 -13.56 5.54
C SER A 141 0.72 -12.53 6.63
N GLN A 142 0.61 -11.23 6.27
CA GLN A 142 0.70 -10.09 7.19
C GLN A 142 1.97 -10.10 8.03
N VAL A 143 3.12 -10.37 7.37
CA VAL A 143 4.42 -10.47 8.06
C VAL A 143 4.93 -9.07 8.41
N LEU A 144 5.00 -8.77 9.71
CA LEU A 144 5.62 -7.53 10.18
C LEU A 144 7.13 -7.59 9.95
N VAL A 145 7.65 -6.57 9.26
CA VAL A 145 9.08 -6.39 9.02
C VAL A 145 9.52 -5.02 9.51
N SER A 146 10.74 -4.95 10.05
CA SER A 146 11.38 -3.70 10.47
C SER A 146 12.88 -3.85 10.45
N ALA A 147 13.59 -2.82 9.99
CA ALA A 147 15.03 -2.75 10.05
C ALA A 147 15.53 -1.30 10.12
N ILE A 148 16.74 -1.13 10.61
CA ILE A 148 17.41 0.16 10.67
C ILE A 148 18.15 0.42 9.36
N LEU A 149 17.88 1.57 8.75
CA LEU A 149 18.63 2.12 7.64
C LEU A 149 19.55 3.24 8.16
N PRO A 150 20.90 3.08 8.10
CA PRO A 150 21.82 4.15 8.41
C PRO A 150 21.76 5.25 7.33
N THR A 151 21.69 6.51 7.76
CA THR A 151 21.69 7.69 6.90
C THR A 151 22.63 8.76 7.44
N CYS A 152 22.94 9.81 6.65
CA CYS A 152 23.71 10.95 7.15
C CYS A 152 22.97 11.76 8.23
N TYR A 153 21.64 11.61 8.33
CA TYR A 153 20.80 12.24 9.36
C TYR A 153 20.62 11.39 10.63
N GLY A 154 21.22 10.20 10.69
CA GLY A 154 21.10 9.22 11.76
C GLY A 154 20.34 7.96 11.35
N GLU A 155 19.98 7.17 12.35
CA GLU A 155 19.28 5.90 12.15
C GLU A 155 17.80 6.12 11.83
N VAL A 156 17.31 5.44 10.78
CA VAL A 156 15.92 5.45 10.37
C VAL A 156 15.36 4.04 10.49
N GLU A 157 14.27 3.87 11.22
CA GLU A 157 13.51 2.61 11.21
C GLU A 157 12.59 2.58 9.98
N LEU A 158 12.85 1.65 9.07
CA LEU A 158 11.91 1.28 8.02
C LEU A 158 11.06 0.11 8.50
N TYR A 159 9.74 0.16 8.28
CA TYR A 159 8.85 -0.90 8.73
C TYR A 159 7.62 -1.05 7.82
N GLY A 160 6.93 -2.17 7.95
CA GLY A 160 5.65 -2.40 7.30
C GLY A 160 5.18 -3.84 7.44
N TYR A 161 4.08 -4.15 6.76
CA TYR A 161 3.50 -5.48 6.71
C TYR A 161 3.55 -5.99 5.28
N ILE A 162 4.12 -7.18 5.11
CA ILE A 162 4.12 -7.91 3.84
C ILE A 162 2.79 -8.64 3.75
N ASP A 163 2.06 -8.47 2.65
CA ASP A 163 0.80 -9.18 2.46
C ASP A 163 1.06 -10.69 2.48
N GLU A 164 1.93 -11.17 1.58
CA GLU A 164 2.25 -12.59 1.49
C GLU A 164 3.75 -12.83 1.29
N LEU A 165 4.31 -13.80 2.01
CA LEU A 165 5.69 -14.23 1.87
C LEU A 165 5.74 -15.73 1.57
N ILE A 166 6.26 -16.11 0.39
CA ILE A 166 6.42 -17.51 -0.02
C ILE A 166 7.89 -17.76 -0.32
N ARG A 167 8.55 -18.53 0.54
CA ARG A 167 10.00 -18.82 0.43
C ARG A 167 10.81 -17.53 0.37
N ASP A 168 11.45 -17.26 -0.77
CA ASP A 168 12.35 -16.13 -1.03
C ASP A 168 11.73 -15.04 -1.93
N VAL A 169 10.40 -15.05 -2.06
CA VAL A 169 9.63 -14.07 -2.83
C VAL A 169 8.63 -13.35 -1.94
N VAL A 170 8.67 -12.03 -1.98
CA VAL A 170 7.70 -11.14 -1.30
C VAL A 170 6.58 -10.80 -2.27
N TYR A 171 5.34 -10.92 -1.84
CA TYR A 171 4.15 -10.58 -2.62
C TYR A 171 3.39 -9.44 -1.94
N ASP A 172 2.90 -8.52 -2.74
CA ASP A 172 2.02 -7.44 -2.30
C ASP A 172 0.78 -7.41 -3.21
N ILE A 173 -0.38 -7.54 -2.59
CA ILE A 173 -1.67 -7.66 -3.27
C ILE A 173 -2.22 -6.26 -3.55
N LYS A 174 -2.42 -5.94 -4.82
CA LYS A 174 -3.00 -4.67 -5.25
C LYS A 174 -4.35 -4.88 -5.92
N SER A 175 -5.40 -4.29 -5.36
CA SER A 175 -6.70 -4.21 -6.03
C SER A 175 -6.84 -2.90 -6.80
N THR A 176 -7.39 -2.93 -7.99
CA THR A 176 -7.59 -1.74 -8.82
C THR A 176 -8.79 -1.90 -9.75
N SER A 177 -9.49 -0.80 -10.02
CA SER A 177 -10.54 -0.74 -11.06
C SER A 177 -9.98 -0.42 -12.45
N ASN A 178 -8.72 0.04 -12.51
CA ASN A 178 -8.03 0.33 -13.76
C ASN A 178 -6.58 -0.14 -13.66
N TYR A 179 -6.25 -1.22 -14.35
CA TYR A 179 -4.91 -1.77 -14.40
C TYR A 179 -4.20 -1.37 -15.69
N GLN A 180 -2.95 -0.93 -15.52
CA GLN A 180 -1.99 -0.71 -16.58
C GLN A 180 -0.68 -1.37 -16.16
N PHE A 181 -0.02 -2.08 -17.06
CA PHE A 181 1.29 -2.69 -16.79
C PHE A 181 2.31 -1.62 -16.38
N GLY A 182 3.11 -1.93 -15.35
CA GLY A 182 4.09 -0.99 -14.78
C GLY A 182 3.49 0.06 -13.83
N LYS A 183 2.18 0.04 -13.56
CA LYS A 183 1.54 0.99 -12.64
C LYS A 183 2.22 1.06 -11.27
N TYR A 184 2.78 -0.05 -10.80
CA TYR A 184 3.41 -0.18 -9.49
C TYR A 184 4.95 -0.21 -9.56
N GLU A 185 5.55 0.00 -10.74
CA GLU A 185 6.99 -0.08 -10.96
C GLU A 185 7.81 0.83 -10.03
N HIS A 186 7.26 1.98 -9.66
CA HIS A 186 7.94 2.95 -8.80
C HIS A 186 7.56 2.83 -7.32
N GLY A 187 6.81 1.79 -6.93
CA GLY A 187 6.42 1.56 -5.55
C GLY A 187 7.59 1.18 -4.65
N TRP A 188 7.65 1.77 -3.45
CA TRP A 188 8.75 1.56 -2.50
C TRP A 188 8.62 0.26 -1.69
N GLN A 189 7.48 -0.39 -1.67
CA GLN A 189 7.28 -1.68 -1.00
C GLN A 189 8.29 -2.72 -1.49
N ARG A 190 8.54 -2.78 -2.82
CA ARG A 190 9.49 -3.72 -3.43
C ARG A 190 10.95 -3.50 -3.03
N HIS A 191 11.26 -2.36 -2.43
CA HIS A 191 12.57 -2.02 -1.88
C HIS A 191 12.61 -2.21 -0.37
N VAL A 192 11.62 -1.65 0.35
CA VAL A 192 11.58 -1.62 1.83
C VAL A 192 11.40 -3.02 2.41
N TYR A 193 10.46 -3.83 1.91
CA TYR A 193 10.16 -5.11 2.53
C TYR A 193 11.31 -6.11 2.40
N PRO A 194 11.89 -6.35 1.21
CA PRO A 194 13.07 -7.21 1.09
C PRO A 194 14.28 -6.68 1.88
N TYR A 195 14.50 -5.36 1.88
CA TYR A 195 15.53 -4.74 2.70
C TYR A 195 15.35 -5.09 4.18
N CYS A 196 14.15 -4.89 4.72
CA CYS A 196 13.87 -5.17 6.12
C CYS A 196 14.09 -6.65 6.48
N LEU A 197 13.66 -7.58 5.64
CA LEU A 197 13.86 -9.02 5.86
C LEU A 197 15.34 -9.40 5.97
N ILE A 198 16.18 -8.85 5.09
CA ILE A 198 17.62 -9.13 5.07
C ILE A 198 18.34 -8.38 6.20
N ALA A 199 18.12 -7.08 6.34
CA ALA A 199 18.83 -6.25 7.30
C ALA A 199 18.49 -6.59 8.77
N SER A 200 17.29 -7.13 9.04
CA SER A 200 16.91 -7.64 10.36
C SER A 200 17.44 -9.06 10.65
N GLY A 201 17.98 -9.75 9.66
CA GLY A 201 18.41 -11.15 9.78
C GLY A 201 17.23 -12.15 9.81
N GLN A 202 16.02 -11.75 9.45
CA GLN A 202 14.88 -12.68 9.32
C GLN A 202 15.05 -13.62 8.13
N MET A 203 15.73 -13.14 7.08
CA MET A 203 16.07 -13.93 5.91
C MET A 203 17.48 -13.60 5.41
N ASP A 204 18.21 -14.61 4.94
CA ASP A 204 19.56 -14.43 4.39
C ASP A 204 19.53 -13.90 2.96
N ASN A 205 18.47 -14.18 2.22
CA ASN A 205 18.32 -13.80 0.82
C ASN A 205 16.85 -13.65 0.43
N ILE A 206 16.57 -12.66 -0.41
CA ILE A 206 15.29 -12.48 -1.12
C ILE A 206 15.61 -12.45 -2.62
N LYS A 207 14.91 -13.27 -3.38
CA LYS A 207 15.10 -13.39 -4.82
C LYS A 207 14.34 -12.31 -5.59
N ALA A 208 13.11 -12.04 -5.18
CA ALA A 208 12.23 -11.17 -5.91
C ALA A 208 11.12 -10.58 -5.05
N PHE A 209 10.47 -9.59 -5.64
CA PHE A 209 9.23 -9.00 -5.20
C PHE A 209 8.18 -9.10 -6.32
N GLU A 210 6.95 -9.42 -5.99
CA GLU A 210 5.84 -9.44 -6.95
C GLU A 210 4.72 -8.52 -6.48
N TYR A 211 4.32 -7.57 -7.33
CA TYR A 211 3.01 -6.96 -7.21
C TYR A 211 1.99 -7.86 -7.90
N THR A 212 1.11 -8.46 -7.12
CA THR A 212 -0.01 -9.24 -7.67
C THR A 212 -1.22 -8.31 -7.82
N ALA A 213 -1.33 -7.69 -8.98
CA ALA A 213 -2.41 -6.75 -9.27
C ALA A 213 -3.69 -7.48 -9.68
N PHE A 214 -4.79 -7.20 -8.98
CA PHE A 214 -6.13 -7.68 -9.31
C PHE A 214 -6.96 -6.54 -9.90
N HIS A 215 -7.25 -6.61 -11.19
CA HIS A 215 -8.22 -5.72 -11.83
C HIS A 215 -9.62 -6.20 -11.48
N LEU A 216 -10.19 -5.63 -10.44
CA LEU A 216 -11.52 -5.98 -9.94
C LEU A 216 -12.61 -5.45 -10.88
N LYS A 217 -13.64 -6.26 -11.09
CA LYS A 217 -14.84 -5.96 -11.87
C LYS A 217 -16.09 -6.24 -11.03
N GLY A 218 -17.15 -5.49 -11.27
CA GLY A 218 -18.36 -5.58 -10.46
C GLY A 218 -18.36 -4.63 -9.26
N GLY A 219 -19.17 -4.92 -8.25
CA GLY A 219 -19.38 -4.03 -7.09
C GLY A 219 -20.22 -2.80 -7.43
N THR A 220 -21.06 -2.89 -8.45
CA THR A 220 -22.00 -1.83 -8.84
C THR A 220 -23.44 -2.29 -8.66
N SER A 221 -24.39 -1.37 -8.60
CA SER A 221 -25.82 -1.70 -8.49
C SER A 221 -26.33 -2.61 -9.63
N ARG A 222 -25.73 -2.51 -10.84
CA ARG A 222 -26.09 -3.37 -11.99
C ARG A 222 -25.34 -4.71 -12.00
N ASN A 223 -24.19 -4.77 -11.44
CA ASN A 223 -23.35 -5.96 -11.31
C ASN A 223 -22.73 -5.98 -9.91
N PRO A 224 -23.47 -6.44 -8.89
CA PRO A 224 -23.03 -6.36 -7.50
C PRO A 224 -21.90 -7.34 -7.17
N LEU A 225 -21.79 -8.45 -7.91
CA LEU A 225 -20.80 -9.49 -7.63
C LEU A 225 -19.41 -9.08 -8.14
N ILE A 226 -18.43 -9.08 -7.24
CA ILE A 226 -17.04 -8.72 -7.51
C ILE A 226 -16.25 -9.98 -7.91
N THR A 227 -15.59 -9.88 -9.04
CA THR A 227 -14.58 -10.80 -9.56
C THR A 227 -13.41 -10.00 -10.11
N GLY A 228 -12.47 -10.62 -10.80
CA GLY A 228 -11.40 -9.87 -11.44
C GLY A 228 -10.44 -10.71 -12.25
N VAL A 229 -9.40 -10.04 -12.75
CA VAL A 229 -8.29 -10.67 -13.47
C VAL A 229 -7.00 -10.33 -12.75
N ARG A 230 -6.17 -11.36 -12.54
CA ARG A 230 -4.86 -11.23 -11.90
C ARG A 230 -3.78 -10.90 -12.92
N TYR A 231 -2.93 -9.94 -12.59
CA TYR A 231 -1.77 -9.51 -13.36
C TYR A 231 -0.55 -9.48 -12.43
N PRO A 232 0.31 -10.51 -12.43
CA PRO A 232 1.54 -10.50 -11.65
C PRO A 232 2.60 -9.64 -12.33
N GLU A 233 3.22 -8.74 -11.57
CA GLU A 233 4.38 -7.95 -11.98
C GLU A 233 5.58 -8.35 -11.12
N TYR A 234 6.54 -9.05 -11.71
CA TYR A 234 7.67 -9.65 -11.03
C TYR A 234 8.93 -8.81 -11.17
N TYR A 235 9.57 -8.47 -10.04
CA TYR A 235 10.76 -7.66 -9.97
C TYR A 235 11.87 -8.39 -9.24
N THR A 236 13.00 -8.63 -9.92
CA THR A 236 14.19 -9.21 -9.29
C THR A 236 14.74 -8.23 -8.24
N TYR A 237 15.05 -8.75 -7.07
CA TYR A 237 15.62 -7.95 -6.00
C TYR A 237 17.14 -7.89 -6.07
N ASN A 238 17.70 -6.70 -5.88
CA ASN A 238 19.14 -6.47 -5.74
C ASN A 238 19.40 -5.65 -4.48
N HIS A 239 20.00 -6.28 -3.47
CA HIS A 239 20.19 -5.65 -2.16
C HIS A 239 21.07 -4.41 -2.22
N GLU A 240 22.25 -4.49 -2.87
CA GLU A 240 23.19 -3.38 -2.93
C GLU A 240 22.59 -2.15 -3.63
N GLN A 241 21.94 -2.37 -4.76
CA GLN A 241 21.25 -1.31 -5.48
C GLN A 241 20.10 -0.73 -4.65
N THR A 242 19.33 -1.58 -3.99
CA THR A 242 18.22 -1.15 -3.12
C THR A 242 18.70 -0.28 -1.97
N VAL A 243 19.77 -0.65 -1.27
CA VAL A 243 20.32 0.17 -0.18
C VAL A 243 20.67 1.57 -0.67
N LYS A 244 21.35 1.69 -1.82
CA LYS A 244 21.70 2.99 -2.40
C LYS A 244 20.48 3.84 -2.73
N LEU A 245 19.45 3.23 -3.34
CA LEU A 245 18.21 3.93 -3.70
C LEU A 245 17.42 4.37 -2.47
N LEU A 246 17.26 3.47 -1.49
CA LEU A 246 16.56 3.76 -0.25
C LEU A 246 17.26 4.87 0.54
N THR A 247 18.58 4.79 0.70
CA THR A 247 19.34 5.81 1.45
C THR A 247 19.13 7.18 0.81
N ALA A 248 19.36 7.30 -0.49
CA ALA A 248 19.22 8.58 -1.20
C ALA A 248 17.80 9.16 -1.11
N HIS A 249 16.77 8.31 -1.26
CA HIS A 249 15.39 8.77 -1.21
C HIS A 249 14.95 9.14 0.21
N VAL A 250 15.34 8.34 1.20
CA VAL A 250 15.03 8.59 2.61
C VAL A 250 15.72 9.86 3.10
N GLU A 251 16.97 10.11 2.72
CA GLU A 251 17.68 11.34 3.08
C GLU A 251 16.98 12.59 2.54
N ARG A 252 16.57 12.58 1.27
CA ARG A 252 15.76 13.67 0.69
C ARG A 252 14.41 13.84 1.39
N PHE A 253 13.78 12.73 1.81
CA PHE A 253 12.53 12.81 2.54
C PHE A 253 12.73 13.40 3.94
N ILE A 254 13.83 13.10 4.61
CA ILE A 254 14.17 13.72 5.90
C ILE A 254 14.37 15.23 5.76
N GLU A 255 15.00 15.71 4.69
CA GLU A 255 15.11 17.15 4.41
C GLU A 255 13.73 17.79 4.34
N PHE A 256 12.80 17.22 3.57
CA PHE A 256 11.41 17.69 3.51
C PHE A 256 10.73 17.68 4.89
N ILE A 257 10.91 16.61 5.69
CA ILE A 257 10.35 16.50 7.05
C ILE A 257 10.88 17.62 7.94
N GLU A 258 12.19 17.90 7.89
CA GLU A 258 12.80 18.94 8.73
C GLU A 258 12.39 20.36 8.29
N GLU A 259 12.29 20.61 7.00
CA GLU A 259 11.79 21.88 6.46
C GLU A 259 10.31 22.16 6.81
N ASN A 260 9.52 21.10 6.96
CA ASN A 260 8.09 21.20 7.26
C ASN A 260 7.75 20.76 8.71
N ARG A 261 8.75 20.73 9.61
CA ARG A 261 8.61 20.19 10.98
C ARG A 261 7.48 20.86 11.79
N GLU A 262 7.22 22.12 11.58
CA GLU A 262 6.16 22.87 12.26
C GLU A 262 4.74 22.41 11.88
N TYR A 263 4.55 21.87 10.66
CA TYR A 263 3.28 21.34 10.18
C TYR A 263 3.05 19.86 10.56
N ILE A 264 4.06 19.21 11.19
CA ILE A 264 3.98 17.80 11.56
C ILE A 264 3.54 17.66 13.01
N ILE A 265 2.29 17.22 13.18
CA ILE A 265 1.64 17.04 14.49
C ILE A 265 1.89 15.62 15.02
N ASP A 266 1.79 14.58 14.17
CA ASP A 266 2.06 13.21 14.58
C ASP A 266 3.56 12.96 14.77
N LYS A 267 3.97 12.85 16.05
CA LYS A 267 5.38 12.69 16.42
C LYS A 267 5.93 11.28 16.20
N LYS A 268 5.11 10.31 15.79
CA LYS A 268 5.57 8.95 15.52
C LYS A 268 6.62 8.89 14.42
N ILE A 269 6.56 9.80 13.43
CA ILE A 269 7.58 9.89 12.38
C ILE A 269 8.98 10.19 12.94
N PHE A 270 9.08 10.85 14.09
CA PHE A 270 10.34 11.16 14.80
C PHE A 270 10.75 10.06 15.81
N GLY A 271 10.21 8.85 15.70
CA GLY A 271 10.54 7.75 16.61
C GLY A 271 10.04 7.93 18.06
N LEU A 272 9.09 8.87 18.28
CA LEU A 272 8.54 9.23 19.60
C LEU A 272 7.22 8.49 19.88
#